data_d0b8b603d0c510b0de284155c09bac16
#
_entry.id   d0b8b603d0c510b0de284155c09bac16
#
_cell.length_a   1.000
_cell.length_b   1.000
_cell.length_c   1.000
_cell.angle_alpha   90.00
_cell.angle_beta   90.00
_cell.angle_gamma   90.00
#
_symmetry.space_group_name_H-M   'P 1'
#
loop_
_entity.id
_entity.type
_entity.pdbx_description
1 polymer ?
#
loop_
_entity_poly.entity_id
_entity_poly.type
_entity_poly.pdbx_seq_one_letter_code
_entity_poly.pdbx_strand_id
1 'polypeptide(L)'
;TDYSDLAAQCLPQVVSVTNVIEVTSTSNGGSDLFNFFYGNGQNQNQTSTQESEAYGSGVIIGKTEDELLMVTNHHVAVYDKTGNTMYYSYTASTKERKVTFVDGTEVEANLKGADSDADIAVLAVKLSDIPEDTLNAISVATIDNSDDVKVGQGVMAIGNALGLGQTTTFGHVSALNKDVTTSDDNVTRSMMQIDAAINAGNSGGGLFDANGH
;
A
#
# COMPACT_ATOMS: atom_id res chain seq x y z
N THR A 1 -20.83 21.70 -6.47
CA THR A 1 -20.60 21.67 -5.00
C THR A 1 -19.12 21.84 -4.77
N ASP A 2 -18.72 22.70 -3.85
CA ASP A 2 -17.32 22.87 -3.42
C ASP A 2 -17.05 21.87 -2.28
N TYR A 3 -16.02 21.07 -2.43
CA TYR A 3 -15.61 20.05 -1.45
C TYR A 3 -14.26 20.37 -0.80
N SER A 4 -13.73 21.59 -0.98
CA SER A 4 -12.41 21.96 -0.47
C SER A 4 -12.29 21.84 1.04
N ASP A 5 -13.32 22.21 1.80
CA ASP A 5 -13.33 22.11 3.26
C ASP A 5 -13.32 20.62 3.70
N LEU A 6 -14.10 19.78 3.02
CA LEU A 6 -14.11 18.33 3.28
C LEU A 6 -12.75 17.70 2.99
N ALA A 7 -12.15 18.05 1.85
CA ALA A 7 -10.81 17.59 1.53
C ALA A 7 -9.78 18.03 2.58
N ALA A 8 -9.80 19.30 2.98
CA ALA A 8 -8.90 19.81 4.02
C ALA A 8 -9.05 19.09 5.37
N GLN A 9 -10.27 18.67 5.71
CA GLN A 9 -10.54 17.87 6.92
C GLN A 9 -9.98 16.45 6.82
N CYS A 10 -10.06 15.80 5.64
CA CYS A 10 -9.75 14.38 5.49
C CYS A 10 -8.27 14.13 5.07
N LEU A 11 -7.63 15.08 4.38
CA LEU A 11 -6.22 14.93 3.97
C LEU A 11 -5.27 14.57 5.12
N PRO A 12 -5.38 15.16 6.33
CA PRO A 12 -4.53 14.79 7.47
C PRO A 12 -4.71 13.36 8.00
N GLN A 13 -5.73 12.64 7.53
CA GLN A 13 -6.05 11.27 7.95
C GLN A 13 -5.41 10.22 7.03
N VAL A 14 -4.87 10.64 5.87
CA VAL A 14 -4.32 9.77 4.84
C VAL A 14 -2.81 9.93 4.76
N VAL A 15 -2.11 8.81 4.62
CA VAL A 15 -0.65 8.75 4.52
C VAL A 15 -0.24 8.08 3.22
N SER A 16 1.00 8.34 2.77
CA SER A 16 1.67 7.52 1.78
C SER A 16 2.29 6.31 2.46
N VAL A 17 2.24 5.16 1.79
CA VAL A 17 2.93 3.94 2.23
C VAL A 17 3.94 3.55 1.15
N THR A 18 5.21 3.48 1.53
CA THR A 18 6.30 2.98 0.68
C THR A 18 6.74 1.62 1.20
N ASN A 19 6.69 0.62 0.33
CA ASN A 19 7.18 -0.73 0.59
C ASN A 19 8.50 -0.91 -0.14
N VAL A 20 9.59 -0.99 0.59
CA VAL A 20 10.92 -1.28 0.06
C VAL A 20 11.06 -2.79 -0.08
N ILE A 21 11.23 -3.25 -1.30
CA ILE A 21 11.29 -4.66 -1.66
C ILE A 21 12.74 -5.01 -2.02
N GLU A 22 13.29 -5.99 -1.33
CA GLU A 22 14.58 -6.56 -1.68
C GLU A 22 14.39 -7.76 -2.62
N VAL A 23 15.01 -7.68 -3.79
CA VAL A 23 14.99 -8.74 -4.80
C VAL A 23 16.39 -9.35 -4.88
N THR A 24 16.53 -10.62 -4.48
CA THR A 24 17.74 -11.40 -4.63
C THR A 24 17.57 -12.40 -5.76
N SER A 25 18.40 -12.32 -6.78
CA SER A 25 18.42 -13.26 -7.90
C SER A 25 19.74 -14.01 -7.95
N THR A 26 19.68 -15.31 -8.17
CA THR A 26 20.84 -16.18 -8.35
C THR A 26 20.77 -16.81 -9.72
N SER A 27 21.80 -16.61 -10.53
CA SER A 27 21.93 -17.27 -11.83
C SER A 27 22.25 -18.75 -11.64
N ASN A 28 21.39 -19.61 -12.14
CA ASN A 28 21.60 -21.06 -12.16
C ASN A 28 22.44 -21.39 -13.39
N GLY A 29 23.74 -21.10 -13.36
CA GLY A 29 24.80 -21.61 -14.25
C GLY A 29 24.39 -22.02 -15.69
N GLY A 30 23.81 -21.10 -16.46
CA GLY A 30 23.52 -21.33 -17.89
C GLY A 30 24.65 -20.99 -18.85
N SER A 31 25.91 -20.89 -18.36
CA SER A 31 27.07 -20.65 -19.21
C SER A 31 27.90 -21.92 -19.52
N ASP A 32 27.35 -23.10 -19.26
CA ASP A 32 28.06 -24.35 -19.51
C ASP A 32 28.49 -24.55 -20.97
N LEU A 33 27.73 -24.02 -21.92
CA LEU A 33 28.12 -24.06 -23.33
C LEU A 33 29.31 -23.14 -23.65
N PHE A 34 29.38 -21.97 -23.02
CA PHE A 34 30.48 -21.04 -23.23
C PHE A 34 31.75 -21.50 -22.50
N ASN A 35 31.61 -22.01 -21.28
CA ASN A 35 32.69 -22.59 -20.49
C ASN A 35 33.22 -23.91 -21.08
N PHE A 36 32.35 -24.71 -21.72
CA PHE A 36 32.74 -25.92 -22.40
C PHE A 36 33.59 -25.64 -23.64
N PHE A 37 33.35 -24.55 -24.38
CA PHE A 37 34.11 -24.18 -25.57
C PHE A 37 35.37 -23.37 -25.31
N TYR A 38 35.46 -22.62 -24.23
CA TYR A 38 36.56 -21.66 -23.96
C TYR A 38 37.34 -21.93 -22.66
N GLY A 39 37.05 -22.99 -21.93
CA GLY A 39 37.88 -23.61 -20.90
C GLY A 39 38.65 -22.66 -19.99
N ASN A 40 37.97 -22.02 -19.04
CA ASN A 40 38.55 -21.69 -17.73
C ASN A 40 37.41 -21.28 -16.77
N GLY A 41 36.73 -22.26 -16.22
CA GLY A 41 35.51 -22.03 -15.44
C GLY A 41 35.78 -22.00 -13.96
N GLN A 42 35.60 -20.86 -13.33
CA GLN A 42 35.10 -20.84 -11.99
C GLN A 42 33.57 -20.67 -12.09
N ASN A 43 32.83 -21.72 -11.70
CA ASN A 43 31.41 -21.68 -11.48
C ASN A 43 31.14 -20.71 -10.33
N GLN A 44 30.92 -19.46 -10.62
CA GLN A 44 30.43 -18.49 -9.67
C GLN A 44 28.93 -18.31 -9.99
N ASN A 45 28.05 -18.92 -9.18
CA ASN A 45 26.70 -18.49 -9.09
C ASN A 45 26.74 -16.99 -8.71
N GLN A 46 26.46 -16.13 -9.67
CA GLN A 46 26.38 -14.70 -9.39
C GLN A 46 25.03 -14.44 -8.73
N THR A 47 25.09 -14.13 -7.46
CA THR A 47 23.93 -13.60 -6.72
C THR A 47 23.96 -12.08 -6.81
N SER A 48 22.88 -11.48 -7.27
CA SER A 48 22.68 -10.04 -7.26
C SER A 48 21.50 -9.70 -6.37
N THR A 49 21.66 -8.66 -5.57
CA THR A 49 20.59 -8.11 -4.73
C THR A 49 20.30 -6.70 -5.20
N GLN A 50 19.05 -6.38 -5.42
CA GLN A 50 18.55 -5.06 -5.83
C GLN A 50 17.36 -4.68 -4.96
N GLU A 51 17.18 -3.39 -4.75
CA GLU A 51 16.03 -2.85 -4.07
C GLU A 51 15.10 -2.16 -5.07
N SER A 52 13.80 -2.29 -4.86
CA SER A 52 12.76 -1.57 -5.58
C SER A 52 11.73 -1.06 -4.60
N GLU A 53 11.01 -0.02 -4.98
CA GLU A 53 9.97 0.56 -4.14
C GLU A 53 8.60 0.39 -4.79
N ALA A 54 7.61 0.00 -3.99
CA ALA A 54 6.21 0.01 -4.35
C ALA A 54 5.48 1.02 -3.46
N TYR A 55 4.51 1.71 -4.05
CA TYR A 55 3.83 2.82 -3.41
C TYR A 55 2.34 2.57 -3.32
N GLY A 56 1.75 3.05 -2.24
CA GLY A 56 0.33 3.06 -2.00
C GLY A 56 -0.03 4.10 -0.95
N SER A 57 -1.19 3.94 -0.37
CA SER A 57 -1.74 4.84 0.64
C SER A 57 -2.14 4.07 1.90
N GLY A 58 -2.43 4.79 2.96
CA GLY A 58 -2.97 4.26 4.19
C GLY A 58 -3.86 5.29 4.88
N VAL A 59 -4.69 4.84 5.81
CA VAL A 59 -5.56 5.69 6.61
C VAL A 59 -5.22 5.52 8.08
N ILE A 60 -5.07 6.62 8.80
CA ILE A 60 -4.83 6.65 10.23
C ILE A 60 -6.14 6.30 10.94
N ILE A 61 -6.19 5.15 11.62
CA ILE A 61 -7.42 4.60 12.21
C ILE A 61 -7.43 4.62 13.73
N GLY A 62 -6.30 4.89 14.37
CA GLY A 62 -6.23 4.87 15.82
C GLY A 62 -4.89 5.31 16.37
N LYS A 63 -4.91 5.58 17.68
CA LYS A 63 -3.74 5.93 18.47
C LYS A 63 -3.82 5.20 19.80
N THR A 64 -2.77 4.50 20.17
CA THR A 64 -2.58 3.91 21.51
C THR A 64 -1.71 4.83 22.37
N GLU A 65 -1.27 4.35 23.53
CA GLU A 65 -0.32 5.09 24.37
C GLU A 65 1.05 5.25 23.68
N ASP A 66 1.47 4.27 22.88
CA ASP A 66 2.81 4.21 22.31
C ASP A 66 2.85 4.24 20.77
N GLU A 67 1.75 3.94 20.08
CA GLU A 67 1.73 3.73 18.64
C GLU A 67 0.57 4.46 17.96
N LEU A 68 0.83 4.91 16.74
CA LEU A 68 -0.17 5.35 15.77
C LEU A 68 -0.47 4.18 14.82
N LEU A 69 -1.74 3.86 14.65
CA LEU A 69 -2.20 2.73 13.84
C LEU A 69 -2.78 3.20 12.50
N MET A 70 -2.43 2.50 11.44
CA MET A 70 -2.90 2.77 10.08
C MET A 70 -3.37 1.49 9.42
N VAL A 71 -4.42 1.57 8.61
CA VAL A 71 -4.85 0.51 7.72
C VAL A 71 -4.42 0.81 6.29
N THR A 72 -4.02 -0.22 5.57
CA THR A 72 -3.70 -0.18 4.14
C THR A 72 -4.09 -1.50 3.48
N ASN A 73 -3.87 -1.67 2.19
CA ASN A 73 -4.05 -2.96 1.54
C ASN A 73 -2.89 -3.93 1.84
N HIS A 74 -3.21 -5.23 1.88
CA HIS A 74 -2.20 -6.28 2.00
C HIS A 74 -1.16 -6.17 0.87
N HIS A 75 -1.60 -6.07 -0.39
CA HIS A 75 -0.72 -5.99 -1.55
C HIS A 75 0.19 -4.75 -1.57
N VAL A 76 -0.16 -3.69 -0.81
CA VAL A 76 0.70 -2.50 -0.61
C VAL A 76 1.78 -2.78 0.43
N ALA A 77 1.40 -3.39 1.55
CA ALA A 77 2.28 -3.52 2.72
C ALA A 77 3.14 -4.79 2.72
N VAL A 78 2.72 -5.84 1.99
CA VAL A 78 3.37 -7.16 2.03
C VAL A 78 3.73 -7.60 0.62
N TYR A 79 5.00 -7.89 0.42
CA TYR A 79 5.49 -8.51 -0.80
C TYR A 79 6.34 -9.72 -0.44
N ASP A 80 5.96 -10.88 -0.94
CA ASP A 80 6.71 -12.12 -0.76
C ASP A 80 6.49 -13.00 -1.99
N LYS A 81 7.46 -13.02 -2.90
CA LYS A 81 7.41 -13.82 -4.12
C LYS A 81 8.71 -14.56 -4.33
N THR A 82 8.60 -15.80 -4.72
CA THR A 82 9.70 -16.63 -5.14
C THR A 82 9.43 -17.18 -6.54
N GLY A 83 10.46 -17.25 -7.35
CA GLY A 83 10.36 -17.85 -8.67
C GLY A 83 11.61 -18.64 -8.98
N ASN A 84 11.43 -19.73 -9.73
CA ASN A 84 12.52 -20.58 -10.17
C ASN A 84 12.31 -20.92 -11.64
N THR A 85 13.32 -20.64 -12.44
CA THR A 85 13.40 -21.00 -13.86
C THR A 85 14.61 -21.88 -14.11
N MET A 86 14.75 -22.41 -15.30
CA MET A 86 15.93 -23.18 -15.69
C MET A 86 17.24 -22.36 -15.56
N TYR A 87 17.16 -21.03 -15.69
CA TYR A 87 18.33 -20.15 -15.80
C TYR A 87 18.60 -19.32 -14.54
N TYR A 88 17.59 -19.05 -13.72
CA TYR A 88 17.71 -18.25 -12.50
C TYR A 88 16.64 -18.58 -11.50
N SER A 89 16.94 -18.36 -10.24
CA SER A 89 15.99 -18.30 -9.14
C SER A 89 15.97 -16.90 -8.54
N TYR A 90 14.83 -16.47 -8.04
CA TYR A 90 14.74 -15.20 -7.33
C TYR A 90 13.83 -15.31 -6.11
N THR A 91 14.12 -14.50 -5.12
CA THR A 91 13.26 -14.17 -4.00
C THR A 91 13.08 -12.67 -3.94
N ALA A 92 11.87 -12.23 -3.73
CA ALA A 92 11.56 -10.83 -3.56
C ALA A 92 10.65 -10.69 -2.35
N SER A 93 11.08 -9.94 -1.34
CA SER A 93 10.35 -9.77 -0.09
C SER A 93 10.43 -8.34 0.41
N THR A 94 9.42 -7.95 1.19
CA THR A 94 9.44 -6.67 1.88
C THR A 94 10.63 -6.61 2.85
N LYS A 95 11.49 -5.62 2.66
CA LYS A 95 12.63 -5.31 3.52
C LYS A 95 12.23 -4.32 4.60
N GLU A 96 11.57 -3.24 4.20
CA GLU A 96 11.20 -2.11 5.04
C GLU A 96 9.87 -1.52 4.59
N ARG A 97 9.13 -0.92 5.50
CA ARG A 97 7.93 -0.12 5.22
C ARG A 97 8.11 1.26 5.78
N LYS A 98 7.75 2.26 5.00
CA LYS A 98 7.80 3.66 5.41
C LYS A 98 6.43 4.29 5.24
N VAL A 99 6.13 5.23 6.10
CA VAL A 99 4.92 6.04 6.05
C VAL A 99 5.33 7.50 5.94
N THR A 100 4.76 8.21 4.97
CA THR A 100 4.93 9.66 4.82
C THR A 100 3.63 10.36 5.16
N PHE A 101 3.70 11.25 6.13
CA PHE A 101 2.56 12.05 6.61
C PHE A 101 2.28 13.26 5.70
N VAL A 102 1.15 13.93 5.97
CA VAL A 102 0.68 15.09 5.19
C VAL A 102 1.69 16.24 5.09
N ASP A 103 2.54 16.40 6.10
CA ASP A 103 3.59 17.42 6.16
C ASP A 103 4.92 17.00 5.48
N GLY A 104 4.97 15.79 4.91
CA GLY A 104 6.14 15.22 4.26
C GLY A 104 7.11 14.49 5.20
N THR A 105 6.81 14.39 6.50
CA THR A 105 7.62 13.62 7.44
C THR A 105 7.51 12.13 7.13
N GLU A 106 8.65 11.47 6.90
CA GLU A 106 8.75 10.04 6.66
C GLU A 106 9.28 9.32 7.88
N VAL A 107 8.65 8.21 8.25
CA VAL A 107 9.05 7.35 9.37
C VAL A 107 8.88 5.87 9.00
N GLU A 108 9.67 5.00 9.65
CA GLU A 108 9.55 3.56 9.51
C GLU A 108 8.26 3.05 10.16
N ALA A 109 7.60 2.10 9.52
CA ALA A 109 6.37 1.49 9.99
C ALA A 109 6.50 -0.02 10.14
N ASN A 110 5.94 -0.56 11.22
CA ASN A 110 5.92 -1.98 11.53
C ASN A 110 4.59 -2.61 11.14
N LEU A 111 4.64 -3.80 10.55
CA LEU A 111 3.45 -4.60 10.28
C LEU A 111 2.93 -5.21 11.59
N LYS A 112 1.68 -4.94 11.94
CA LYS A 112 1.00 -5.54 13.10
C LYS A 112 0.23 -6.80 12.72
N GLY A 113 -0.30 -6.84 11.52
CA GLY A 113 -1.02 -7.98 10.97
C GLY A 113 -1.49 -7.70 9.56
N ALA A 114 -1.78 -8.78 8.84
CA ALA A 114 -2.27 -8.70 7.49
C ALA A 114 -3.17 -9.90 7.16
N ASP A 115 -4.14 -9.68 6.28
CA ASP A 115 -5.05 -10.67 5.75
C ASP A 115 -5.05 -10.55 4.22
N SER A 116 -4.54 -11.58 3.54
CA SER A 116 -4.46 -11.62 2.08
C SER A 116 -5.83 -11.78 1.43
N ASP A 117 -6.75 -12.51 2.07
CA ASP A 117 -8.06 -12.77 1.51
C ASP A 117 -8.94 -11.51 1.54
N ALA A 118 -8.85 -10.74 2.64
CA ALA A 118 -9.50 -9.44 2.74
C ALA A 118 -8.72 -8.31 2.03
N ASP A 119 -7.47 -8.54 1.64
CA ASP A 119 -6.53 -7.54 1.13
C ASP A 119 -6.34 -6.35 2.09
N ILE A 120 -6.17 -6.64 3.36
CA ILE A 120 -6.00 -5.64 4.43
C ILE A 120 -4.70 -5.88 5.18
N ALA A 121 -4.03 -4.81 5.57
CA ALA A 121 -2.90 -4.82 6.49
C ALA A 121 -3.00 -3.67 7.49
N VAL A 122 -2.50 -3.89 8.70
CA VAL A 122 -2.38 -2.87 9.75
C VAL A 122 -0.91 -2.59 9.99
N LEU A 123 -0.56 -1.32 9.86
CA LEU A 123 0.77 -0.79 10.16
C LEU A 123 0.73 0.02 11.46
N ALA A 124 1.86 0.06 12.15
CA ALA A 124 2.05 0.89 13.32
C ALA A 124 3.35 1.68 13.24
N VAL A 125 3.31 2.92 13.70
CA VAL A 125 4.48 3.79 13.90
C VAL A 125 4.54 4.16 15.38
N LYS A 126 5.73 4.08 15.99
CA LYS A 126 5.90 4.52 17.38
C LYS A 126 5.72 6.03 17.46
N LEU A 127 4.95 6.48 18.43
CA LEU A 127 4.73 7.91 18.67
C LEU A 127 6.02 8.67 18.96
N SER A 128 7.01 7.99 19.58
CA SER A 128 8.34 8.56 19.85
C SER A 128 9.13 8.90 18.58
N ASP A 129 8.79 8.27 17.46
CA ASP A 129 9.51 8.43 16.19
C ASP A 129 8.85 9.51 15.30
N ILE A 130 7.69 10.04 15.73
CA ILE A 130 6.94 11.09 15.04
C ILE A 130 7.23 12.44 15.68
N PRO A 131 7.71 13.45 14.93
CA PRO A 131 7.87 14.81 15.44
C PRO A 131 6.55 15.39 15.95
N GLU A 132 6.63 16.23 16.98
CA GLU A 132 5.45 16.86 17.59
C GLU A 132 4.64 17.69 16.59
N ASP A 133 5.32 18.42 15.71
CA ASP A 133 4.66 19.22 14.66
C ASP A 133 3.86 18.32 13.72
N THR A 134 4.38 17.14 13.37
CA THR A 134 3.66 16.13 12.56
C THR A 134 2.46 15.57 13.32
N LEU A 135 2.62 15.26 14.63
CA LEU A 135 1.50 14.78 15.45
C LEU A 135 0.37 15.83 15.54
N ASN A 136 0.70 17.11 15.49
CA ASN A 136 -0.28 18.21 15.47
C ASN A 136 -0.91 18.43 14.08
N ALA A 137 -0.26 17.96 13.01
CA ALA A 137 -0.72 18.12 11.64
C ALA A 137 -1.63 16.98 11.16
N ILE A 138 -1.65 15.84 11.85
CA ILE A 138 -2.44 14.65 11.49
C ILE A 138 -3.71 14.52 12.32
N SER A 139 -4.64 13.73 11.81
CA SER A 139 -5.86 13.35 12.55
C SER A 139 -6.21 11.87 12.31
N VAL A 140 -6.95 11.31 13.25
CA VAL A 140 -7.47 9.93 13.18
C VAL A 140 -8.80 9.95 12.45
N ALA A 141 -8.99 9.06 11.49
CA ALA A 141 -10.23 8.92 10.75
C ALA A 141 -11.35 8.36 11.64
N THR A 142 -12.55 8.85 11.42
CA THR A 142 -13.76 8.22 11.96
C THR A 142 -14.21 7.12 11.01
N ILE A 143 -14.33 5.90 11.52
CA ILE A 143 -14.76 4.74 10.74
C ILE A 143 -16.27 4.56 10.91
N ASP A 144 -16.99 4.61 9.80
CA ASP A 144 -18.43 4.34 9.73
C ASP A 144 -18.73 2.92 9.28
N ASN A 145 -20.01 2.52 9.46
CA ASN A 145 -20.48 1.21 9.04
C ASN A 145 -20.84 1.23 7.55
N SER A 146 -20.13 0.43 6.74
CA SER A 146 -20.39 0.32 5.30
C SER A 146 -21.78 -0.26 4.95
N ASP A 147 -22.44 -0.94 5.89
CA ASP A 147 -23.81 -1.45 5.69
C ASP A 147 -24.87 -0.32 5.60
N ASP A 148 -24.55 0.86 6.12
CA ASP A 148 -25.44 2.03 6.09
C ASP A 148 -25.29 2.86 4.80
N VAL A 149 -24.29 2.56 3.97
CA VAL A 149 -24.01 3.24 2.70
C VAL A 149 -25.10 2.93 1.67
N LYS A 150 -25.46 3.95 0.87
CA LYS A 150 -26.52 3.84 -0.15
C LYS A 150 -26.00 4.17 -1.54
N VAL A 151 -26.56 3.51 -2.55
CA VAL A 151 -26.32 3.85 -3.96
C VAL A 151 -26.76 5.31 -4.20
N GLY A 152 -25.90 6.06 -4.89
CA GLY A 152 -26.07 7.50 -5.14
C GLY A 152 -25.50 8.40 -4.04
N GLN A 153 -24.98 7.85 -2.93
CA GLN A 153 -24.27 8.61 -1.90
C GLN A 153 -22.99 9.19 -2.46
N GLY A 154 -22.76 10.50 -2.20
CA GLY A 154 -21.52 11.18 -2.58
C GLY A 154 -20.32 10.65 -1.78
N VAL A 155 -19.22 10.42 -2.45
CA VAL A 155 -17.98 9.93 -1.84
C VAL A 155 -16.77 10.66 -2.37
N MET A 156 -15.74 10.73 -1.54
CA MET A 156 -14.43 11.28 -1.86
C MET A 156 -13.36 10.22 -1.59
N ALA A 157 -12.60 9.85 -2.61
CA ALA A 157 -11.44 8.99 -2.45
C ALA A 157 -10.18 9.84 -2.31
N ILE A 158 -9.34 9.52 -1.32
CA ILE A 158 -8.06 10.17 -1.08
C ILE A 158 -6.97 9.12 -1.09
N GLY A 159 -5.95 9.34 -1.91
CA GLY A 159 -4.74 8.55 -1.93
C GLY A 159 -3.50 9.44 -2.12
N ASN A 160 -2.33 8.86 -1.96
CA ASN A 160 -1.05 9.52 -2.18
C ASN A 160 -0.26 8.74 -3.23
N ALA A 161 -0.62 8.97 -4.50
CA ALA A 161 -0.06 8.23 -5.62
C ALA A 161 1.44 8.53 -5.79
N LEU A 162 2.26 7.47 -5.75
CA LEU A 162 3.69 7.51 -6.07
C LEU A 162 4.52 8.47 -5.21
N GLY A 163 4.05 8.86 -4.03
CA GLY A 163 4.73 9.87 -3.22
C GLY A 163 4.76 11.28 -3.84
N LEU A 164 4.00 11.50 -4.93
CA LEU A 164 3.94 12.78 -5.65
C LEU A 164 2.98 13.80 -5.02
N GLY A 165 2.40 13.46 -3.89
CA GLY A 165 1.42 14.25 -3.17
C GLY A 165 0.03 13.61 -3.15
N GLN A 166 -0.75 14.03 -2.16
CA GLN A 166 -2.12 13.56 -1.99
C GLN A 166 -3.01 14.02 -3.15
N THR A 167 -3.84 13.11 -3.63
CA THR A 167 -4.84 13.37 -4.65
C THR A 167 -6.21 13.03 -4.12
N THR A 168 -7.19 13.85 -4.47
CA THR A 168 -8.61 13.63 -4.12
C THR A 168 -9.42 13.45 -5.39
N THR A 169 -10.29 12.46 -5.41
CA THR A 169 -11.27 12.27 -6.47
C THR A 169 -12.66 12.17 -5.86
N PHE A 170 -13.66 12.67 -6.58
CA PHE A 170 -15.04 12.75 -6.11
C PHE A 170 -15.94 11.96 -7.03
N GLY A 171 -16.95 11.34 -6.45
CA GLY A 171 -17.93 10.56 -7.18
C GLY A 171 -19.09 10.13 -6.28
N HIS A 172 -19.75 9.06 -6.69
CA HIS A 172 -20.90 8.51 -6.00
C HIS A 172 -20.79 6.99 -5.92
N VAL A 173 -21.45 6.39 -4.96
CA VAL A 173 -21.64 4.95 -4.90
C VAL A 173 -22.55 4.52 -6.04
N SER A 174 -22.03 3.69 -6.95
CA SER A 174 -22.74 3.20 -8.13
C SER A 174 -23.43 1.86 -7.88
N ALA A 175 -22.82 1.00 -7.05
CA ALA A 175 -23.40 -0.28 -6.63
C ALA A 175 -22.78 -0.75 -5.31
N LEU A 176 -23.51 -1.60 -4.60
CA LEU A 176 -23.08 -2.27 -3.37
C LEU A 176 -23.04 -3.77 -3.57
N ASN A 177 -22.22 -4.46 -2.74
CA ASN A 177 -22.13 -5.91 -2.68
C ASN A 177 -21.86 -6.55 -4.06
N LYS A 178 -20.94 -5.98 -4.82
CA LYS A 178 -20.46 -6.54 -6.08
C LYS A 178 -19.37 -7.56 -5.80
N ASP A 179 -19.65 -8.81 -6.12
CA ASP A 179 -18.64 -9.86 -6.06
C ASP A 179 -17.65 -9.68 -7.22
N VAL A 180 -16.41 -9.40 -6.88
CA VAL A 180 -15.31 -9.20 -7.83
C VAL A 180 -14.23 -10.24 -7.54
N THR A 181 -13.89 -11.02 -8.54
CA THR A 181 -12.74 -11.94 -8.48
C THR A 181 -11.55 -11.25 -9.11
N THR A 182 -10.49 -11.03 -8.33
CA THR A 182 -9.26 -10.43 -8.82
C THR A 182 -8.40 -11.47 -9.54
N SER A 183 -7.81 -11.11 -10.68
CA SER A 183 -6.97 -12.00 -11.49
C SER A 183 -5.64 -12.35 -10.81
N ASP A 184 -5.21 -11.54 -9.86
CA ASP A 184 -3.88 -11.65 -9.25
C ASP A 184 -3.81 -12.75 -8.18
N ASP A 185 -4.90 -12.97 -7.46
CA ASP A 185 -4.98 -13.94 -6.35
C ASP A 185 -6.15 -14.94 -6.48
N ASN A 186 -7.05 -14.75 -7.47
CA ASN A 186 -8.28 -15.52 -7.65
C ASN A 186 -9.23 -15.52 -6.43
N VAL A 187 -9.12 -14.52 -5.57
CA VAL A 187 -10.02 -14.33 -4.42
C VAL A 187 -11.22 -13.50 -4.85
N THR A 188 -12.42 -13.94 -4.46
CA THR A 188 -13.67 -13.19 -4.67
C THR A 188 -13.96 -12.35 -3.45
N ARG A 189 -14.10 -11.04 -3.64
CA ARG A 189 -14.44 -10.08 -2.58
C ARG A 189 -15.72 -9.35 -2.90
N SER A 190 -16.53 -9.10 -1.89
CA SER A 190 -17.70 -8.24 -2.01
C SER A 190 -17.25 -6.78 -1.92
N MET A 191 -17.45 -6.02 -2.99
CA MET A 191 -16.92 -4.68 -3.16
C MET A 191 -18.02 -3.65 -3.38
N MET A 192 -17.73 -2.42 -2.97
CA MET A 192 -18.50 -1.22 -3.32
C MET A 192 -17.97 -0.67 -4.65
N GLN A 193 -18.86 -0.46 -5.60
CA GLN A 193 -18.53 0.19 -6.87
C GLN A 193 -18.79 1.69 -6.77
N ILE A 194 -17.83 2.50 -7.21
CA ILE A 194 -17.93 3.96 -7.27
C ILE A 194 -17.57 4.47 -8.66
N ASP A 195 -17.98 5.69 -9.00
CA ASP A 195 -17.59 6.39 -10.23
C ASP A 195 -16.48 7.45 -10.03
N ALA A 196 -16.02 7.62 -8.78
CA ALA A 196 -14.80 8.37 -8.50
C ALA A 196 -13.59 7.69 -9.18
N ALA A 197 -12.68 8.48 -9.74
CA ALA A 197 -11.50 7.94 -10.41
C ALA A 197 -10.56 7.23 -9.41
N ILE A 198 -10.31 5.95 -9.64
CA ILE A 198 -9.33 5.15 -8.90
C ILE A 198 -8.15 4.87 -9.83
N ASN A 199 -6.97 5.23 -9.38
CA ASN A 199 -5.71 5.07 -10.10
C ASN A 199 -4.67 4.37 -9.24
N ALA A 200 -3.57 3.92 -9.87
CA ALA A 200 -2.43 3.39 -9.15
C ALA A 200 -1.94 4.40 -8.09
N GLY A 201 -1.78 3.95 -6.84
CA GLY A 201 -1.43 4.77 -5.70
C GLY A 201 -2.60 5.16 -4.78
N ASN A 202 -3.87 5.06 -5.23
CA ASN A 202 -5.02 5.16 -4.32
C ASN A 202 -5.21 3.89 -3.47
N SER A 203 -4.58 2.78 -3.85
CA SER A 203 -4.63 1.52 -3.09
C SER A 203 -4.25 1.73 -1.64
N GLY A 204 -5.12 1.32 -0.72
CA GLY A 204 -4.97 1.50 0.73
C GLY A 204 -5.41 2.88 1.25
N GLY A 205 -5.79 3.80 0.36
CA GLY A 205 -6.32 5.12 0.72
C GLY A 205 -7.75 5.08 1.27
N GLY A 206 -8.22 6.24 1.72
CA GLY A 206 -9.55 6.37 2.32
C GLY A 206 -10.64 6.66 1.30
N LEU A 207 -11.83 6.11 1.56
CA LEU A 207 -13.07 6.52 0.93
C LEU A 207 -13.94 7.19 1.99
N PHE A 208 -14.23 8.46 1.79
CA PHE A 208 -14.93 9.30 2.76
C PHE A 208 -16.32 9.69 2.26
N ASP A 209 -17.26 9.75 3.17
CA ASP A 209 -18.59 10.31 2.90
C ASP A 209 -18.60 11.85 2.98
N ALA A 210 -19.78 12.47 2.84
CA ALA A 210 -19.94 13.92 2.91
C ALA A 210 -19.68 14.52 4.32
N ASN A 211 -19.58 13.69 5.37
CA ASN A 211 -19.26 14.11 6.73
C ASN A 211 -17.77 13.95 7.05
N GLY A 212 -17.00 13.33 6.16
CA GLY A 212 -15.59 13.04 6.37
C GLY A 212 -15.34 11.76 7.19
N HIS A 213 -16.31 10.83 7.15
CA HIS A 213 -16.23 9.53 7.79
C HIS A 213 -15.93 8.44 6.78
#